data_d3803caecc9ee0ff3990c44b85b8d059
#
_entry.id   d3803caecc9ee0ff3990c44b85b8d059
#
_cell.length_a   1.000
_cell.length_b   1.000
_cell.length_c   1.000
_cell.angle_alpha   90.00
_cell.angle_beta   90.00
_cell.angle_gamma   90.00
#
_symmetry.space_group_name_H-M   'P 1'
#
loop_
_entity.id
_entity.type
_entity.pdbx_description
1 polymer ?
#
loop_
_entity_poly.entity_id
_entity_poly.type
_entity_poly.pdbx_seq_one_letter_code
_entity_poly.pdbx_strand_id
1 'polypeptide(L)'
;MKKLRIIAGLAAVGLAALGLAGCSTDGSSGGKTTVNWWTWDDHQAANYKLCIPGFEKANPDITVKISQYNVNDYFTKLTAGFVAGTAPDAFQNSVPLLGQYAGQKQIMPLDDLIKKTGFDLGKFDIGVDSWKYTDGKQYGIPLDWAGAAIYFNEDMVKAAGLTDDAIKTMTWNPDDGGTFDKIVAHLTVDTNGKRGDEPGFDKNSVKTYGIGTLAASDFNGQTSWNPFVTTLGWKLGGDATAWPKVLPYDDPRMTKTLDYIRGLGDRGLMPKFGQFTISAAEQVGAGQVAMAQDGTWSATSITKVPGVKVGIAPTVEGPDGTRGMISNSNANNIFVGTKHVDQTWKWVSYMGSVECQTIAGKTATFLPSIAQALQSTVDAQKADGVDISSFIDALKKKELYPAPPIANGQEITDTLQPMFEAFFSGEGDASFLKSAQAKSKEILAKK
;
A
#
# COMPACT_ATOMS: atom_id res chain seq x y z
N MET A 1 -39.62 -43.14 31.28
CA MET A 1 -40.00 -44.52 31.01
C MET A 1 -39.83 -44.77 29.53
N LYS A 2 -39.07 -45.68 29.18
CA LYS A 2 -38.85 -46.67 28.12
C LYS A 2 -37.41 -46.68 27.65
N LYS A 3 -36.70 -47.67 28.18
CA LYS A 3 -35.40 -48.21 27.73
C LYS A 3 -35.62 -49.00 26.44
N LEU A 4 -34.68 -48.98 25.51
CA LEU A 4 -34.40 -50.13 24.63
C LEU A 4 -32.92 -50.09 24.17
N ARG A 5 -32.28 -51.00 24.43
CA ARG A 5 -31.24 -52.04 24.40
C ARG A 5 -30.65 -52.20 22.98
N ILE A 6 -29.37 -52.01 22.89
CA ILE A 6 -28.21 -52.84 22.47
C ILE A 6 -28.59 -54.05 21.55
N ILE A 7 -27.89 -54.06 20.38
CA ILE A 7 -27.39 -55.32 19.80
C ILE A 7 -26.01 -55.05 19.17
N ALA A 8 -25.01 -55.76 19.71
CA ALA A 8 -23.68 -55.92 19.16
C ALA A 8 -23.68 -57.05 18.14
N GLY A 9 -22.96 -56.86 17.06
CA GLY A 9 -22.69 -57.91 16.07
C GLY A 9 -21.23 -57.89 15.65
N LEU A 10 -20.42 -58.76 16.25
CA LEU A 10 -19.09 -59.14 15.76
C LEU A 10 -19.27 -60.03 14.52
N ALA A 11 -18.44 -59.75 13.48
CA ALA A 11 -18.02 -60.75 12.52
C ALA A 11 -16.59 -60.44 12.06
N ALA A 12 -15.68 -61.26 12.55
CA ALA A 12 -14.31 -61.38 12.07
C ALA A 12 -14.26 -62.45 10.98
N VAL A 13 -13.42 -62.31 9.95
CA VAL A 13 -12.78 -63.26 9.00
C VAL A 13 -12.31 -62.39 7.82
N GLY A 14 -11.11 -62.39 7.26
CA GLY A 14 -9.95 -63.24 7.28
C GLY A 14 -8.84 -62.57 6.45
N LEU A 15 -7.61 -62.83 6.80
CA LEU A 15 -6.39 -62.44 6.10
C LEU A 15 -6.37 -63.05 4.68
N ALA A 16 -5.98 -62.23 3.69
CA ALA A 16 -5.28 -62.70 2.50
C ALA A 16 -4.20 -61.69 2.13
N ALA A 17 -2.97 -62.01 2.53
CA ALA A 17 -1.76 -61.34 2.04
C ALA A 17 -1.50 -61.80 0.61
N LEU A 18 -1.53 -60.84 -0.34
CA LEU A 18 -0.92 -61.03 -1.65
C LEU A 18 0.02 -59.84 -1.86
N GLY A 19 1.31 -60.14 -1.67
CA GLY A 19 2.37 -59.23 -2.05
C GLY A 19 2.41 -59.08 -3.57
N LEU A 20 2.27 -57.83 -4.00
CA LEU A 20 2.73 -57.37 -5.31
C LEU A 20 3.79 -56.32 -5.08
N ALA A 21 5.03 -56.74 -5.17
CA ALA A 21 6.16 -55.85 -5.38
C ALA A 21 5.99 -55.20 -6.75
N GLY A 22 5.28 -54.07 -6.75
CA GLY A 22 5.30 -53.15 -7.90
C GLY A 22 6.52 -52.25 -7.77
N CYS A 23 7.56 -52.55 -8.51
CA CYS A 23 8.60 -51.54 -8.85
C CYS A 23 7.87 -50.38 -9.51
N SER A 24 7.60 -49.31 -8.74
CA SER A 24 7.30 -48.02 -9.35
C SER A 24 8.61 -47.51 -9.99
N THR A 25 8.78 -47.81 -11.27
CA THR A 25 9.60 -46.99 -12.14
C THR A 25 9.09 -45.57 -11.96
N ASP A 26 9.93 -44.70 -11.46
CA ASP A 26 9.75 -43.24 -11.61
C ASP A 26 9.68 -42.91 -13.10
N GLY A 27 8.51 -43.14 -13.66
CA GLY A 27 8.12 -42.55 -14.93
C GLY A 27 7.85 -41.08 -14.67
N SER A 28 8.84 -40.25 -15.00
CA SER A 28 8.64 -38.83 -15.21
C SER A 28 7.44 -38.61 -16.15
N SER A 29 6.22 -38.63 -15.62
CA SER A 29 5.08 -38.12 -16.31
C SER A 29 5.30 -36.61 -16.43
N GLY A 30 5.54 -36.11 -17.66
CA GLY A 30 5.79 -34.71 -17.98
C GLY A 30 4.63 -33.76 -17.64
N GLY A 31 4.26 -33.72 -16.37
CA GLY A 31 3.31 -32.74 -15.84
C GLY A 31 4.02 -31.40 -15.63
N LYS A 32 3.36 -30.33 -16.02
CA LYS A 32 3.87 -28.98 -15.78
C LYS A 32 3.97 -28.70 -14.28
N THR A 33 5.04 -28.01 -13.87
CA THR A 33 5.18 -27.50 -12.50
C THR A 33 4.27 -26.28 -12.33
N THR A 34 3.41 -26.27 -11.31
CA THR A 34 2.58 -25.12 -10.98
C THR A 34 3.30 -24.25 -9.97
N VAL A 35 3.54 -22.97 -10.33
CA VAL A 35 4.03 -21.93 -9.44
C VAL A 35 2.83 -21.13 -8.92
N ASN A 36 2.62 -21.14 -7.61
CA ASN A 36 1.57 -20.40 -6.94
C ASN A 36 2.10 -19.03 -6.51
N TRP A 37 1.42 -17.97 -6.92
CA TRP A 37 1.73 -16.60 -6.52
C TRP A 37 0.50 -15.95 -5.89
N TRP A 38 0.69 -15.26 -4.75
CA TRP A 38 -0.38 -14.57 -4.02
C TRP A 38 -0.20 -13.07 -4.02
N THR A 39 -1.32 -12.36 -4.06
CA THR A 39 -1.42 -10.91 -3.90
C THR A 39 -2.68 -10.54 -3.11
N TRP A 40 -2.69 -9.36 -2.49
CA TRP A 40 -3.91 -8.82 -1.86
C TRP A 40 -4.72 -7.93 -2.80
N ASP A 41 -4.13 -7.47 -3.90
CA ASP A 41 -4.73 -6.50 -4.77
C ASP A 41 -5.35 -7.16 -6.00
N ASP A 42 -6.62 -6.86 -6.25
CA ASP A 42 -7.40 -7.44 -7.35
C ASP A 42 -6.96 -6.89 -8.71
N HIS A 43 -6.60 -5.59 -8.78
CA HIS A 43 -6.09 -4.97 -10.00
C HIS A 43 -4.72 -5.53 -10.36
N GLN A 44 -3.81 -5.67 -9.38
CA GLN A 44 -2.51 -6.31 -9.62
C GLN A 44 -2.66 -7.77 -10.04
N ALA A 45 -3.57 -8.52 -9.39
CA ALA A 45 -3.88 -9.88 -9.80
C ALA A 45 -4.33 -9.94 -11.26
N ALA A 46 -5.21 -9.03 -11.68
CA ALA A 46 -5.68 -8.94 -13.07
C ALA A 46 -4.53 -8.59 -14.03
N ASN A 47 -3.72 -7.61 -13.67
CA ASN A 47 -2.63 -7.11 -14.51
C ASN A 47 -1.51 -8.15 -14.71
N TYR A 48 -1.07 -8.81 -13.64
CA TYR A 48 -0.03 -9.84 -13.73
C TYR A 48 -0.53 -11.11 -14.42
N LYS A 49 -1.84 -11.40 -14.44
CA LYS A 49 -2.41 -12.47 -15.29
C LYS A 49 -2.13 -12.21 -16.78
N LEU A 50 -2.03 -10.96 -17.21
CA LEU A 50 -1.68 -10.63 -18.59
C LEU A 50 -0.24 -11.00 -18.97
N CYS A 51 0.64 -11.16 -17.99
CA CYS A 51 2.02 -11.61 -18.19
C CYS A 51 2.12 -13.14 -18.40
N ILE A 52 1.14 -13.93 -17.91
CA ILE A 52 1.20 -15.40 -17.91
C ILE A 52 1.36 -15.98 -19.31
N PRO A 53 0.62 -15.57 -20.36
CA PRO A 53 0.76 -16.18 -21.69
C PRO A 53 2.17 -16.06 -22.25
N GLY A 54 2.84 -14.90 -22.11
CA GLY A 54 4.21 -14.68 -22.52
C GLY A 54 5.20 -15.55 -21.75
N PHE A 55 5.02 -15.61 -20.43
CA PHE A 55 5.84 -16.42 -19.56
C PHE A 55 5.75 -17.93 -19.86
N GLU A 56 4.53 -18.47 -19.94
CA GLU A 56 4.30 -19.90 -20.20
C GLU A 56 4.72 -20.32 -21.60
N LYS A 57 4.64 -19.43 -22.59
CA LYS A 57 5.20 -19.68 -23.92
C LYS A 57 6.71 -19.86 -23.89
N ALA A 58 7.42 -19.06 -23.07
CA ALA A 58 8.87 -19.17 -22.89
C ALA A 58 9.27 -20.30 -21.94
N ASN A 59 8.36 -20.78 -21.09
CA ASN A 59 8.58 -21.83 -20.08
C ASN A 59 7.44 -22.86 -20.15
N PRO A 60 7.39 -23.71 -21.19
CA PRO A 60 6.28 -24.61 -21.45
C PRO A 60 6.08 -25.70 -20.37
N ASP A 61 7.06 -25.93 -19.54
CA ASP A 61 7.08 -26.82 -18.38
C ASP A 61 6.52 -26.20 -17.09
N ILE A 62 6.15 -24.90 -17.11
CA ILE A 62 5.65 -24.19 -15.93
C ILE A 62 4.24 -23.66 -16.21
N THR A 63 3.39 -23.72 -15.19
CA THR A 63 2.09 -23.07 -15.15
C THR A 63 2.04 -22.14 -13.96
N VAL A 64 1.50 -20.93 -14.13
CA VAL A 64 1.37 -19.95 -13.04
C VAL A 64 -0.06 -19.88 -12.55
N LYS A 65 -0.24 -19.97 -11.24
CA LYS A 65 -1.53 -19.76 -10.58
C LYS A 65 -1.47 -18.52 -9.68
N ILE A 66 -2.23 -17.48 -10.02
CA ILE A 66 -2.39 -16.27 -9.20
C ILE A 66 -3.63 -16.42 -8.33
N SER A 67 -3.47 -16.24 -7.02
CA SER A 67 -4.57 -16.16 -6.06
C SER A 67 -4.58 -14.79 -5.40
N GLN A 68 -5.77 -14.18 -5.33
CA GLN A 68 -5.99 -12.89 -4.68
C GLN A 68 -6.84 -13.10 -3.42
N TYR A 69 -6.47 -12.39 -2.36
CA TYR A 69 -7.21 -12.32 -1.11
C TYR A 69 -7.36 -10.85 -0.73
N ASN A 70 -8.44 -10.53 -0.04
CA ASN A 70 -8.58 -9.17 0.48
C ASN A 70 -7.45 -8.86 1.49
N VAL A 71 -7.03 -7.60 1.56
CA VAL A 71 -5.85 -7.18 2.32
C VAL A 71 -5.91 -7.59 3.80
N ASN A 72 -7.09 -7.53 4.43
CA ASN A 72 -7.26 -7.87 5.84
C ASN A 72 -7.03 -9.36 6.12
N ASP A 73 -7.40 -10.25 5.17
CA ASP A 73 -7.22 -11.69 5.28
C ASP A 73 -5.87 -12.16 4.76
N TYR A 74 -5.27 -11.42 3.84
CA TYR A 74 -4.07 -11.81 3.11
C TYR A 74 -2.89 -12.14 4.03
N PHE A 75 -2.50 -11.18 4.87
CA PHE A 75 -1.34 -11.35 5.75
C PHE A 75 -1.58 -12.40 6.83
N THR A 76 -2.81 -12.53 7.31
CA THR A 76 -3.20 -13.60 8.25
C THR A 76 -3.07 -14.98 7.60
N LYS A 77 -3.58 -15.14 6.37
CA LYS A 77 -3.47 -16.39 5.60
C LYS A 77 -2.02 -16.73 5.26
N LEU A 78 -1.24 -15.72 4.87
CA LEU A 78 0.16 -15.89 4.52
C LEU A 78 0.96 -16.36 5.74
N THR A 79 0.79 -15.71 6.89
CA THR A 79 1.44 -16.09 8.15
C THR A 79 1.05 -17.50 8.61
N ALA A 80 -0.23 -17.85 8.53
CA ALA A 80 -0.70 -19.21 8.82
C ALA A 80 -0.10 -20.23 7.84
N GLY A 81 0.01 -19.86 6.57
CA GLY A 81 0.62 -20.69 5.52
C GLY A 81 2.09 -20.98 5.77
N PHE A 82 2.86 -19.99 6.28
CA PHE A 82 4.25 -20.21 6.68
C PHE A 82 4.37 -21.26 7.78
N VAL A 83 3.57 -21.14 8.82
CA VAL A 83 3.56 -22.10 9.95
C VAL A 83 3.16 -23.50 9.51
N ALA A 84 2.16 -23.60 8.64
CA ALA A 84 1.63 -24.88 8.15
C ALA A 84 2.46 -25.48 6.98
N GLY A 85 3.43 -24.74 6.42
CA GLY A 85 4.17 -25.15 5.22
C GLY A 85 3.34 -25.16 3.94
N THR A 86 2.24 -24.39 3.91
CA THR A 86 1.27 -24.29 2.79
C THR A 86 1.21 -22.90 2.16
N ALA A 87 2.15 -22.03 2.51
CA ALA A 87 2.30 -20.73 1.86
C ALA A 87 2.56 -20.90 0.34
N PRO A 88 2.23 -19.91 -0.51
CA PRO A 88 2.52 -19.96 -1.94
C PRO A 88 4.03 -19.99 -2.19
N ASP A 89 4.42 -20.40 -3.41
CA ASP A 89 5.83 -20.44 -3.81
C ASP A 89 6.47 -19.04 -3.78
N ALA A 90 5.72 -18.04 -4.26
CA ALA A 90 6.07 -16.63 -4.17
C ALA A 90 4.83 -15.78 -3.89
N PHE A 91 5.07 -14.54 -3.44
CA PHE A 91 3.98 -13.66 -3.04
C PHE A 91 4.42 -12.20 -3.04
N GLN A 92 3.44 -11.32 -3.21
CA GLN A 92 3.60 -9.89 -2.99
C GLN A 92 3.77 -9.60 -1.51
N ASN A 93 4.73 -8.76 -1.17
CA ASN A 93 4.98 -8.32 0.20
C ASN A 93 5.13 -6.81 0.28
N SER A 94 4.90 -6.25 1.45
CA SER A 94 5.08 -4.84 1.78
C SER A 94 6.32 -4.64 2.64
N VAL A 95 7.04 -3.54 2.42
CA VAL A 95 8.31 -3.22 3.10
C VAL A 95 8.25 -3.36 4.64
N PRO A 96 7.19 -2.92 5.35
CA PRO A 96 7.15 -3.07 6.81
C PRO A 96 7.23 -4.52 7.31
N LEU A 97 6.87 -5.50 6.50
CA LEU A 97 6.88 -6.92 6.88
C LEU A 97 8.17 -7.65 6.48
N LEU A 98 9.06 -7.00 5.74
CA LEU A 98 10.36 -7.58 5.37
C LEU A 98 11.13 -8.05 6.61
N GLY A 99 11.23 -7.20 7.63
CA GLY A 99 11.99 -7.50 8.84
C GLY A 99 11.48 -8.74 9.57
N GLN A 100 10.17 -8.85 9.69
CA GLN A 100 9.52 -10.00 10.31
C GLN A 100 9.77 -11.29 9.53
N TYR A 101 9.49 -11.30 8.23
CA TYR A 101 9.56 -12.53 7.45
C TYR A 101 11.00 -13.00 7.18
N ALA A 102 11.94 -12.07 6.96
CA ALA A 102 13.35 -12.41 6.83
C ALA A 102 13.95 -12.87 8.18
N GLY A 103 13.65 -12.17 9.27
CA GLY A 103 14.10 -12.53 10.61
C GLY A 103 13.59 -13.91 11.07
N GLN A 104 12.36 -14.25 10.74
CA GLN A 104 11.75 -15.55 11.01
C GLN A 104 12.15 -16.63 9.97
N LYS A 105 13.01 -16.29 9.01
CA LYS A 105 13.47 -17.20 7.93
C LYS A 105 12.31 -17.80 7.12
N GLN A 106 11.27 -17.03 6.89
CA GLN A 106 10.12 -17.44 6.08
C GLN A 106 10.33 -17.16 4.58
N ILE A 107 11.18 -16.21 4.25
CA ILE A 107 11.56 -15.84 2.89
C ILE A 107 13.05 -16.08 2.65
N MET A 108 13.40 -16.44 1.42
CA MET A 108 14.79 -16.75 1.09
C MET A 108 15.54 -15.52 0.57
N PRO A 109 16.86 -15.41 0.84
CA PRO A 109 17.71 -14.46 0.17
C PRO A 109 17.83 -14.82 -1.32
N LEU A 110 17.86 -13.81 -2.19
CA LEU A 110 17.82 -13.97 -3.64
C LEU A 110 19.20 -13.82 -4.32
N ASP A 111 20.24 -13.46 -3.58
CA ASP A 111 21.57 -13.13 -4.11
C ASP A 111 22.16 -14.22 -5.00
N ASP A 112 22.05 -15.49 -4.57
CA ASP A 112 22.57 -16.63 -5.36
C ASP A 112 21.78 -16.81 -6.66
N LEU A 113 20.46 -16.61 -6.63
CA LEU A 113 19.60 -16.70 -7.81
C LEU A 113 19.87 -15.53 -8.77
N ILE A 114 20.03 -14.31 -8.23
CA ILE A 114 20.39 -13.11 -8.98
C ILE A 114 21.74 -13.33 -9.68
N LYS A 115 22.75 -13.78 -8.94
CA LYS A 115 24.09 -14.05 -9.48
C LYS A 115 24.08 -15.17 -10.52
N LYS A 116 23.40 -16.29 -10.22
CA LYS A 116 23.30 -17.47 -11.11
C LYS A 116 22.70 -17.12 -12.47
N THR A 117 21.71 -16.22 -12.48
CA THR A 117 20.95 -15.87 -13.69
C THR A 117 21.40 -14.56 -14.34
N GLY A 118 22.31 -13.81 -13.71
CA GLY A 118 22.71 -12.49 -14.18
C GLY A 118 21.55 -11.46 -14.15
N PHE A 119 20.60 -11.63 -13.21
CA PHE A 119 19.47 -10.71 -13.11
C PHE A 119 19.95 -9.33 -12.70
N ASP A 120 19.67 -8.33 -13.54
CA ASP A 120 20.11 -6.95 -13.32
C ASP A 120 19.15 -6.19 -12.40
N LEU A 121 19.61 -5.86 -11.19
CA LEU A 121 18.90 -4.98 -10.27
C LEU A 121 19.06 -3.49 -10.63
N GLY A 122 20.07 -3.13 -11.42
CA GLY A 122 20.32 -1.73 -11.81
C GLY A 122 19.27 -1.13 -12.75
N LYS A 123 18.36 -1.95 -13.28
CA LYS A 123 17.25 -1.48 -14.12
C LYS A 123 16.08 -0.88 -13.33
N PHE A 124 16.05 -1.05 -12.00
CA PHE A 124 15.02 -0.51 -11.15
C PHE A 124 15.42 0.88 -10.65
N ASP A 125 14.56 1.87 -10.84
CA ASP A 125 14.79 3.25 -10.41
C ASP A 125 14.53 3.45 -8.92
N ILE A 126 13.65 2.62 -8.34
CA ILE A 126 13.20 2.74 -6.96
C ILE A 126 12.91 1.36 -6.34
N GLY A 127 13.10 1.25 -5.04
CA GLY A 127 12.65 0.12 -4.24
C GLY A 127 13.70 -0.96 -3.95
N VAL A 128 14.81 -1.06 -4.71
CA VAL A 128 15.79 -2.15 -4.51
C VAL A 128 16.33 -2.19 -3.09
N ASP A 129 16.80 -1.05 -2.58
CA ASP A 129 17.44 -0.99 -1.25
C ASP A 129 16.44 -1.21 -0.10
N SER A 130 15.17 -0.93 -0.31
CA SER A 130 14.12 -1.21 0.68
C SER A 130 13.90 -2.70 0.93
N TRP A 131 14.42 -3.57 0.06
CA TRP A 131 14.26 -5.02 0.15
C TRP A 131 15.56 -5.74 0.55
N LYS A 132 16.52 -5.00 1.09
CA LYS A 132 17.70 -5.57 1.76
C LYS A 132 17.44 -5.75 3.25
N TYR A 133 17.72 -6.95 3.76
CA TYR A 133 17.64 -7.23 5.18
C TYR A 133 18.93 -6.79 5.90
N THR A 134 18.95 -6.90 7.23
CA THR A 134 20.09 -6.48 8.09
C THR A 134 21.37 -7.28 7.83
N ASP A 135 21.30 -8.43 7.19
CA ASP A 135 22.43 -9.23 6.74
C ASP A 135 23.05 -8.77 5.39
N GLY A 136 22.51 -7.68 4.84
CA GLY A 136 22.93 -7.08 3.57
C GLY A 136 22.44 -7.79 2.31
N LYS A 137 21.68 -8.88 2.46
CA LYS A 137 21.17 -9.66 1.32
C LYS A 137 19.85 -9.11 0.80
N GLN A 138 19.63 -9.33 -0.49
CA GLN A 138 18.37 -9.00 -1.19
C GLN A 138 17.32 -10.08 -0.94
N TYR A 139 16.12 -9.70 -0.49
CA TYR A 139 15.02 -10.63 -0.21
C TYR A 139 13.81 -10.43 -1.11
N GLY A 140 13.72 -9.31 -1.81
CA GLY A 140 12.59 -9.02 -2.70
C GLY A 140 13.02 -8.43 -4.05
N ILE A 141 12.28 -8.77 -5.10
CA ILE A 141 12.39 -8.10 -6.40
C ILE A 141 11.27 -7.08 -6.51
N PRO A 142 11.59 -5.77 -6.67
CA PRO A 142 10.59 -4.71 -6.71
C PRO A 142 9.53 -4.95 -7.79
N LEU A 143 8.27 -4.73 -7.44
CA LEU A 143 7.12 -4.75 -8.35
C LEU A 143 6.74 -3.35 -8.76
N ASP A 144 6.53 -2.50 -7.79
CA ASP A 144 5.98 -1.16 -7.95
C ASP A 144 6.45 -0.20 -6.85
N TRP A 145 6.07 1.04 -7.04
CA TRP A 145 6.13 2.07 -6.02
C TRP A 145 4.83 2.85 -5.98
N ALA A 146 4.56 3.52 -4.87
CA ALA A 146 3.38 4.33 -4.70
C ALA A 146 3.70 5.62 -3.94
N GLY A 147 2.99 6.67 -4.29
CA GLY A 147 2.97 7.96 -3.60
C GLY A 147 1.54 8.42 -3.38
N ALA A 148 1.35 9.52 -2.67
CA ALA A 148 0.07 10.16 -2.47
C ALA A 148 -0.11 11.34 -3.44
N ALA A 149 -1.36 11.66 -3.75
CA ALA A 149 -1.77 12.86 -4.47
C ALA A 149 -3.13 13.34 -3.96
N ILE A 150 -3.51 14.54 -4.36
CA ILE A 150 -4.84 15.10 -4.10
C ILE A 150 -5.67 14.93 -5.37
N TYR A 151 -6.76 14.19 -5.24
CA TYR A 151 -7.79 14.04 -6.24
C TYR A 151 -8.87 15.06 -5.98
N PHE A 152 -9.31 15.79 -7.00
CA PHE A 152 -10.29 16.85 -6.81
C PHE A 152 -11.39 16.82 -7.87
N ASN A 153 -12.61 17.13 -7.47
CA ASN A 153 -13.73 17.28 -8.37
C ASN A 153 -13.63 18.62 -9.11
N GLU A 154 -13.31 18.58 -10.41
CA GLU A 154 -13.09 19.77 -11.24
C GLU A 154 -14.35 20.66 -11.32
N ASP A 155 -15.55 20.07 -11.37
CA ASP A 155 -16.80 20.83 -11.44
C ASP A 155 -17.07 21.58 -10.13
N MET A 156 -16.75 20.98 -8.98
CA MET A 156 -16.89 21.66 -7.68
C MET A 156 -15.85 22.79 -7.52
N VAL A 157 -14.61 22.55 -7.93
CA VAL A 157 -13.55 23.58 -7.93
C VAL A 157 -13.96 24.77 -8.79
N LYS A 158 -14.45 24.50 -10.02
CA LYS A 158 -14.93 25.54 -10.93
C LYS A 158 -16.17 26.25 -10.41
N ALA A 159 -17.13 25.54 -9.81
CA ALA A 159 -18.33 26.13 -9.23
C ALA A 159 -18.01 27.03 -8.00
N ALA A 160 -16.88 26.78 -7.35
CA ALA A 160 -16.32 27.65 -6.30
C ALA A 160 -15.55 28.84 -6.85
N GLY A 161 -15.43 29.02 -8.18
CA GLY A 161 -14.64 30.09 -8.78
C GLY A 161 -13.13 29.88 -8.68
N LEU A 162 -12.70 28.67 -8.34
CA LEU A 162 -11.28 28.28 -8.29
C LEU A 162 -10.83 27.69 -9.63
N THR A 163 -9.51 27.61 -9.80
CA THR A 163 -8.88 26.96 -10.95
C THR A 163 -8.14 25.69 -10.53
N ASP A 164 -7.91 24.77 -11.46
CA ASP A 164 -7.10 23.58 -11.23
C ASP A 164 -5.69 23.94 -10.75
N ASP A 165 -5.12 25.06 -11.27
CA ASP A 165 -3.81 25.55 -10.84
C ASP A 165 -3.80 25.97 -9.37
N ALA A 166 -4.90 26.52 -8.85
CA ALA A 166 -5.00 26.83 -7.44
C ALA A 166 -4.89 25.57 -6.56
N ILE A 167 -5.47 24.45 -7.03
CA ILE A 167 -5.33 23.17 -6.33
C ILE A 167 -3.91 22.59 -6.49
N LYS A 168 -3.33 22.66 -7.70
CA LYS A 168 -1.99 22.13 -8.00
C LYS A 168 -0.86 22.89 -7.28
N THR A 169 -1.12 24.13 -6.86
CA THR A 169 -0.11 25.00 -6.20
C THR A 169 -0.41 25.29 -4.73
N MET A 170 -1.24 24.45 -4.10
CA MET A 170 -1.56 24.62 -2.67
C MET A 170 -0.31 24.57 -1.80
N THR A 171 -0.18 25.59 -0.94
CA THR A 171 0.84 25.66 0.10
C THR A 171 0.22 25.36 1.46
N TRP A 172 1.02 24.79 2.35
CA TRP A 172 0.62 24.51 3.72
C TRP A 172 1.73 24.87 4.71
N ASN A 173 1.32 25.37 5.86
CA ASN A 173 2.15 25.49 7.05
C ASN A 173 1.30 25.22 8.30
N PRO A 174 1.91 24.82 9.42
CA PRO A 174 1.15 24.43 10.60
C PRO A 174 0.52 25.61 11.38
N ASP A 175 0.91 26.86 11.08
CA ASP A 175 0.51 28.01 11.88
C ASP A 175 -0.81 28.61 11.38
N ASP A 176 -1.00 28.74 10.06
CA ASP A 176 -2.23 29.29 9.44
C ASP A 176 -2.85 28.39 8.34
N GLY A 177 -2.22 27.26 8.04
CA GLY A 177 -2.67 26.30 7.03
C GLY A 177 -2.43 26.72 5.58
N GLY A 178 -1.85 27.90 5.33
CA GLY A 178 -1.48 28.38 3.99
C GLY A 178 -2.67 28.57 3.05
N THR A 179 -2.44 28.37 1.75
CA THR A 179 -3.53 28.39 0.75
C THR A 179 -4.39 27.14 0.82
N PHE A 180 -3.87 26.01 1.31
CA PHE A 180 -4.61 24.78 1.52
C PHE A 180 -5.81 25.01 2.45
N ASP A 181 -5.61 25.62 3.60
CA ASP A 181 -6.70 25.91 4.57
C ASP A 181 -7.81 26.75 3.93
N LYS A 182 -7.41 27.81 3.22
CA LYS A 182 -8.37 28.73 2.56
C LYS A 182 -9.18 28.02 1.49
N ILE A 183 -8.54 27.17 0.67
CA ILE A 183 -9.20 26.41 -0.39
C ILE A 183 -10.13 25.37 0.21
N VAL A 184 -9.69 24.64 1.23
CA VAL A 184 -10.53 23.64 1.92
C VAL A 184 -11.76 24.31 2.54
N ALA A 185 -11.60 25.44 3.23
CA ALA A 185 -12.70 26.20 3.78
C ALA A 185 -13.67 26.67 2.69
N HIS A 186 -13.14 27.21 1.59
CA HIS A 186 -13.96 27.72 0.48
C HIS A 186 -14.72 26.62 -0.27
N LEU A 187 -14.17 25.42 -0.38
CA LEU A 187 -14.80 24.25 -1.00
C LEU A 187 -15.82 23.57 -0.06
N THR A 188 -15.72 23.77 1.25
CA THR A 188 -16.67 23.21 2.21
C THR A 188 -18.00 23.96 2.14
N VAL A 189 -19.11 23.25 2.08
CA VAL A 189 -20.46 23.84 1.99
C VAL A 189 -21.40 23.16 2.98
N ASP A 190 -22.13 23.96 3.80
CA ASP A 190 -23.16 23.45 4.70
C ASP A 190 -24.49 23.15 3.98
N THR A 191 -25.45 22.60 4.70
CA THR A 191 -26.79 22.30 4.19
C THR A 191 -27.60 23.54 3.81
N ASN A 192 -27.20 24.73 4.27
CA ASN A 192 -27.82 26.02 3.94
C ASN A 192 -27.16 26.70 2.73
N GLY A 193 -26.10 26.05 2.15
CA GLY A 193 -25.35 26.60 1.03
C GLY A 193 -24.25 27.58 1.41
N LYS A 194 -23.94 27.76 2.72
CA LYS A 194 -22.86 28.59 3.20
C LYS A 194 -21.53 27.88 3.08
N ARG A 195 -20.48 28.60 2.65
CA ARG A 195 -19.13 28.09 2.59
C ARG A 195 -18.43 28.16 3.94
N GLY A 196 -17.43 27.30 4.16
CA GLY A 196 -16.67 27.25 5.41
C GLY A 196 -15.93 28.53 5.78
N ASP A 197 -15.67 29.41 4.82
CA ASP A 197 -15.07 30.74 4.99
C ASP A 197 -16.09 31.87 5.07
N GLU A 198 -17.40 31.58 5.01
CA GLU A 198 -18.47 32.62 5.08
C GLU A 198 -19.03 32.75 6.49
N PRO A 199 -19.42 33.97 6.88
CA PRO A 199 -20.16 34.18 8.12
C PRO A 199 -21.47 33.40 8.15
N GLY A 200 -21.71 32.67 9.24
CA GLY A 200 -22.90 31.86 9.42
C GLY A 200 -22.83 30.44 8.87
N PHE A 201 -21.65 29.99 8.48
CA PHE A 201 -21.40 28.58 8.19
C PHE A 201 -21.72 27.69 9.40
N ASP A 202 -22.51 26.63 9.18
CA ASP A 202 -22.85 25.65 10.21
C ASP A 202 -21.96 24.39 10.09
N LYS A 203 -20.89 24.35 10.88
CA LYS A 203 -19.94 23.23 10.92
C LYS A 203 -20.54 21.88 11.35
N ASN A 204 -21.75 21.87 11.93
CA ASN A 204 -22.43 20.67 12.39
C ASN A 204 -23.40 20.09 11.34
N SER A 205 -23.64 20.83 10.25
CA SER A 205 -24.57 20.46 9.19
C SER A 205 -23.92 20.56 7.80
N VAL A 206 -22.73 19.98 7.66
CA VAL A 206 -21.95 20.04 6.42
C VAL A 206 -22.54 19.11 5.36
N LYS A 207 -22.79 19.65 4.17
CA LYS A 207 -23.25 18.92 2.99
C LYS A 207 -22.09 18.35 2.19
N THR A 208 -21.06 19.17 1.98
CA THR A 208 -19.85 18.81 1.23
C THR A 208 -18.63 19.30 2.00
N TYR A 209 -17.71 18.42 2.30
CA TYR A 209 -16.44 18.79 2.91
C TYR A 209 -15.43 19.20 1.85
N GLY A 210 -14.56 20.15 2.15
CA GLY A 210 -13.51 20.60 1.23
C GLY A 210 -12.44 19.53 0.95
N ILE A 211 -12.13 18.73 1.97
CA ILE A 211 -11.19 17.62 1.87
C ILE A 211 -11.74 16.37 2.57
N GLY A 212 -11.50 15.19 2.03
CA GLY A 212 -11.73 13.91 2.68
C GLY A 212 -10.84 13.73 3.91
N THR A 213 -11.08 12.67 4.68
CA THR A 213 -10.35 12.48 5.94
C THR A 213 -8.84 12.34 5.71
N LEU A 214 -8.08 13.18 6.39
CA LEU A 214 -6.63 13.11 6.56
C LEU A 214 -6.25 12.47 7.91
N ALA A 215 -7.25 12.21 8.74
CA ALA A 215 -7.12 11.53 10.01
C ALA A 215 -7.03 10.02 9.74
N ALA A 216 -5.84 9.46 9.90
CA ALA A 216 -5.60 8.03 9.67
C ALA A 216 -4.88 7.40 10.84
N SER A 217 -5.27 6.17 11.12
CA SER A 217 -4.73 5.38 12.22
C SER A 217 -3.43 4.66 11.87
N ASP A 218 -3.05 4.57 10.58
CA ASP A 218 -1.82 3.91 10.20
C ASP A 218 -0.58 4.65 10.74
N PHE A 219 0.43 3.89 11.10
CA PHE A 219 1.63 4.42 11.76
C PHE A 219 2.53 5.26 10.85
N ASN A 220 2.35 5.20 9.53
CA ASN A 220 3.18 5.93 8.56
C ASN A 220 2.47 7.12 7.90
N GLY A 221 1.13 7.16 7.94
CA GLY A 221 0.31 8.27 7.44
C GLY A 221 0.42 8.55 5.95
N GLN A 222 0.78 7.58 5.13
CA GLN A 222 1.16 7.77 3.73
C GLN A 222 0.15 8.58 2.92
N THR A 223 -1.14 8.29 3.05
CA THR A 223 -2.22 8.99 2.34
C THR A 223 -2.97 10.00 3.22
N SER A 224 -2.36 10.40 4.33
CA SER A 224 -3.01 11.27 5.32
C SER A 224 -2.07 12.38 5.80
N TRP A 225 -1.55 12.28 7.01
CA TRP A 225 -0.73 13.31 7.64
C TRP A 225 0.73 13.36 7.18
N ASN A 226 1.28 12.28 6.61
CA ASN A 226 2.70 12.20 6.24
C ASN A 226 3.13 13.26 5.20
N PRO A 227 2.40 13.49 4.10
CA PRO A 227 2.77 14.55 3.15
C PRO A 227 2.89 15.93 3.80
N PHE A 228 2.10 16.21 4.82
CA PHE A 228 2.14 17.48 5.54
C PHE A 228 3.40 17.60 6.41
N VAL A 229 3.63 16.65 7.29
CA VAL A 229 4.78 16.70 8.20
C VAL A 229 6.12 16.59 7.48
N THR A 230 6.16 15.90 6.33
CA THR A 230 7.37 15.76 5.53
C THR A 230 7.80 17.08 4.91
N THR A 231 6.86 17.98 4.57
CA THR A 231 7.18 19.34 4.12
C THR A 231 7.93 20.16 5.18
N LEU A 232 7.86 19.75 6.44
CA LEU A 232 8.60 20.35 7.55
C LEU A 232 9.94 19.64 7.81
N GLY A 233 10.35 18.73 6.93
CA GLY A 233 11.60 17.97 7.04
C GLY A 233 11.55 16.78 7.99
N TRP A 234 10.37 16.36 8.47
CA TRP A 234 10.22 15.14 9.24
C TRP A 234 10.17 13.91 8.32
N LYS A 235 10.76 12.80 8.75
CA LYS A 235 10.68 11.50 8.06
C LYS A 235 10.47 10.39 9.06
N LEU A 236 9.76 9.33 8.67
CA LEU A 236 9.40 8.20 9.52
C LEU A 236 10.61 7.52 10.19
N GLY A 237 11.72 7.38 9.47
CA GLY A 237 12.97 6.81 10.00
C GLY A 237 13.92 7.84 10.61
N GLY A 238 13.55 9.13 10.69
CA GLY A 238 14.49 10.21 10.97
C GLY A 238 15.56 10.28 9.86
N ASP A 239 16.82 10.26 10.25
CA ASP A 239 17.95 10.23 9.29
C ASP A 239 18.26 8.82 8.76
N ALA A 240 17.67 7.77 9.37
CA ALA A 240 17.87 6.41 8.92
C ALA A 240 17.00 6.07 7.70
N THR A 241 17.64 5.68 6.62
CA THR A 241 16.96 5.23 5.40
C THR A 241 16.51 3.77 5.47
N ALA A 242 17.06 3.00 6.41
CA ALA A 242 16.73 1.61 6.66
C ALA A 242 16.98 1.26 8.12
N TRP A 243 16.18 0.36 8.67
CA TRP A 243 16.33 -0.24 10.01
C TRP A 243 16.45 0.81 11.12
N PRO A 244 15.57 1.80 11.20
CA PRO A 244 15.58 2.81 12.25
C PRO A 244 15.44 2.13 13.62
N LYS A 245 16.09 2.69 14.62
CA LYS A 245 15.99 2.23 16.00
C LYS A 245 14.91 2.96 16.82
N VAL A 246 14.30 3.96 16.20
CA VAL A 246 13.22 4.76 16.78
C VAL A 246 12.43 5.39 15.61
N LEU A 247 11.12 5.50 15.77
CA LEU A 247 10.27 6.32 14.91
C LEU A 247 10.06 7.65 15.64
N PRO A 248 10.49 8.80 15.08
CA PRO A 248 10.63 10.06 15.83
C PRO A 248 9.28 10.80 15.96
N TYR A 249 8.29 10.17 16.62
CA TYR A 249 6.97 10.78 16.78
C TYR A 249 6.95 11.91 17.81
N ASP A 250 7.81 11.88 18.86
CA ASP A 250 7.94 12.94 19.84
C ASP A 250 8.72 14.14 19.25
N ASP A 251 8.13 14.73 18.23
CA ASP A 251 8.68 15.84 17.47
C ASP A 251 7.64 16.97 17.37
N PRO A 252 7.99 18.21 17.67
CA PRO A 252 7.03 19.33 17.59
C PRO A 252 6.37 19.49 16.21
N ARG A 253 7.03 19.07 15.12
CA ARG A 253 6.46 19.09 13.77
C ARG A 253 5.30 18.11 13.63
N MET A 254 5.42 16.90 14.24
CA MET A 254 4.33 15.93 14.31
C MET A 254 3.16 16.47 15.11
N THR A 255 3.42 16.98 16.32
CA THR A 255 2.37 17.58 17.17
C THR A 255 1.59 18.65 16.42
N LYS A 256 2.29 19.66 15.85
CA LYS A 256 1.64 20.74 15.10
C LYS A 256 0.84 20.22 13.89
N THR A 257 1.37 19.23 13.17
CA THR A 257 0.68 18.65 12.01
C THR A 257 -0.59 17.91 12.40
N LEU A 258 -0.52 17.04 13.42
CA LEU A 258 -1.70 16.28 13.84
C LEU A 258 -2.77 17.17 14.47
N ASP A 259 -2.39 18.16 15.28
CA ASP A 259 -3.31 19.14 15.85
C ASP A 259 -4.00 19.96 14.76
N TYR A 260 -3.26 20.40 13.72
CA TYR A 260 -3.83 21.09 12.57
C TYR A 260 -4.87 20.22 11.86
N ILE A 261 -4.52 18.95 11.55
CA ILE A 261 -5.43 18.03 10.85
C ILE A 261 -6.69 17.76 11.69
N ARG A 262 -6.54 17.49 12.98
CA ARG A 262 -7.70 17.35 13.89
C ARG A 262 -8.56 18.60 13.90
N GLY A 263 -7.91 19.77 13.90
CA GLY A 263 -8.58 21.08 13.84
C GLY A 263 -9.42 21.28 12.58
N LEU A 264 -9.08 20.69 11.43
CA LEU A 264 -9.94 20.70 10.24
C LEU A 264 -11.29 20.02 10.52
N GLY A 265 -11.28 18.87 11.18
CA GLY A 265 -12.50 18.16 11.60
C GLY A 265 -13.31 18.94 12.62
N ASP A 266 -12.66 19.58 13.60
CA ASP A 266 -13.31 20.39 14.63
C ASP A 266 -13.98 21.65 14.08
N ARG A 267 -13.45 22.18 12.98
CA ARG A 267 -14.02 23.30 12.23
C ARG A 267 -15.08 22.88 11.20
N GLY A 268 -15.32 21.58 11.01
CA GLY A 268 -16.25 21.04 10.02
C GLY A 268 -15.78 21.18 8.57
N LEU A 269 -14.47 21.30 8.34
CA LEU A 269 -13.88 21.42 7.00
C LEU A 269 -13.48 20.07 6.41
N MET A 270 -13.35 19.06 7.27
CA MET A 270 -13.03 17.69 6.98
C MET A 270 -13.99 16.76 7.75
N PRO A 271 -14.37 15.58 7.22
CA PRO A 271 -15.13 14.59 7.97
C PRO A 271 -14.38 14.18 9.24
N LYS A 272 -15.11 13.94 10.32
CA LYS A 272 -14.51 13.35 11.53
C LYS A 272 -14.00 11.96 11.24
N PHE A 273 -12.96 11.54 11.97
CA PHE A 273 -12.44 10.18 11.88
C PHE A 273 -13.56 9.15 12.07
N GLY A 274 -13.65 8.16 11.17
CA GLY A 274 -14.70 7.14 11.19
C GLY A 274 -16.08 7.58 10.71
N GLN A 275 -16.28 8.84 10.32
CA GLN A 275 -17.58 9.33 9.85
C GLN A 275 -18.01 8.69 8.53
N PHE A 276 -17.06 8.45 7.62
CA PHE A 276 -17.29 7.74 6.36
C PHE A 276 -16.58 6.39 6.38
N THR A 277 -17.30 5.37 5.93
CA THR A 277 -16.79 4.00 5.78
C THR A 277 -16.61 3.59 4.32
N ILE A 278 -16.94 4.49 3.39
CA ILE A 278 -16.81 4.32 1.95
C ILE A 278 -15.48 4.87 1.44
N SER A 279 -15.03 4.36 0.29
CA SER A 279 -13.77 4.75 -0.34
C SER A 279 -13.72 6.24 -0.73
N ALA A 280 -12.51 6.77 -0.93
CA ALA A 280 -12.33 8.12 -1.45
C ALA A 280 -13.03 8.33 -2.79
N ALA A 281 -13.01 7.33 -3.69
CA ALA A 281 -13.73 7.36 -4.97
C ALA A 281 -15.25 7.52 -4.78
N GLU A 282 -15.83 6.77 -3.85
CA GLU A 282 -17.27 6.87 -3.55
C GLU A 282 -17.61 8.21 -2.90
N GLN A 283 -16.77 8.75 -2.02
CA GLN A 283 -16.98 10.07 -1.40
C GLN A 283 -16.93 11.20 -2.44
N VAL A 284 -15.95 11.20 -3.34
CA VAL A 284 -15.85 12.18 -4.43
C VAL A 284 -17.02 12.01 -5.40
N GLY A 285 -17.36 10.77 -5.76
CA GLY A 285 -18.47 10.46 -6.65
C GLY A 285 -19.84 10.91 -6.13
N ALA A 286 -20.08 10.75 -4.84
CA ALA A 286 -21.30 11.19 -4.17
C ALA A 286 -21.32 12.71 -3.86
N GLY A 287 -20.23 13.44 -4.16
CA GLY A 287 -20.11 14.86 -3.85
C GLY A 287 -20.03 15.17 -2.34
N GLN A 288 -19.69 14.17 -1.55
CA GLN A 288 -19.52 14.34 -0.09
C GLN A 288 -18.24 15.09 0.24
N VAL A 289 -17.23 14.99 -0.60
CA VAL A 289 -15.97 15.71 -0.51
C VAL A 289 -15.61 16.34 -1.85
N ALA A 290 -15.05 17.55 -1.83
CA ALA A 290 -14.57 18.23 -3.04
C ALA A 290 -13.18 17.73 -3.45
N MET A 291 -12.35 17.38 -2.48
CA MET A 291 -11.00 16.82 -2.67
C MET A 291 -10.84 15.57 -1.79
N ALA A 292 -9.95 14.67 -2.21
CA ALA A 292 -9.52 13.53 -1.41
C ALA A 292 -8.01 13.33 -1.59
N GLN A 293 -7.27 13.03 -0.52
CA GLN A 293 -5.89 12.60 -0.62
C GLN A 293 -5.85 11.06 -0.60
N ASP A 294 -5.24 10.45 -1.61
CA ASP A 294 -5.14 9.00 -1.70
C ASP A 294 -3.89 8.62 -2.51
N GLY A 295 -3.59 7.32 -2.56
CA GLY A 295 -2.42 6.79 -3.24
C GLY A 295 -2.61 6.61 -4.75
N THR A 296 -1.50 6.30 -5.43
CA THR A 296 -1.48 5.98 -6.87
C THR A 296 -2.41 4.83 -7.23
N TRP A 297 -2.61 3.87 -6.33
CA TRP A 297 -3.51 2.71 -6.53
C TRP A 297 -4.98 3.10 -6.71
N SER A 298 -5.38 4.26 -6.23
CA SER A 298 -6.74 4.76 -6.36
C SER A 298 -6.95 5.62 -7.62
N ALA A 299 -5.90 5.91 -8.39
CA ALA A 299 -5.99 6.84 -9.52
C ALA A 299 -7.07 6.43 -10.53
N THR A 300 -7.10 5.17 -10.95
CA THR A 300 -8.10 4.68 -11.90
C THR A 300 -9.51 4.68 -11.31
N SER A 301 -9.68 4.21 -10.07
CA SER A 301 -11.00 4.13 -9.44
C SER A 301 -11.61 5.51 -9.18
N ILE A 302 -10.80 6.50 -8.77
CA ILE A 302 -11.29 7.84 -8.49
C ILE A 302 -11.54 8.63 -9.79
N THR A 303 -10.63 8.56 -10.76
CA THR A 303 -10.75 9.33 -12.01
C THR A 303 -11.82 8.79 -12.98
N LYS A 304 -12.22 7.52 -12.83
CA LYS A 304 -13.27 6.89 -13.65
C LYS A 304 -14.64 6.84 -12.97
N VAL A 305 -14.86 7.62 -11.91
CA VAL A 305 -16.19 7.75 -11.30
C VAL A 305 -17.18 8.30 -12.32
N PRO A 306 -18.30 7.59 -12.60
CA PRO A 306 -19.26 8.01 -13.64
C PRO A 306 -19.86 9.40 -13.33
N GLY A 307 -19.85 10.28 -14.33
CA GLY A 307 -20.46 11.60 -14.25
C GLY A 307 -19.67 12.63 -13.44
N VAL A 308 -18.46 12.30 -12.98
CA VAL A 308 -17.59 13.24 -12.25
C VAL A 308 -16.26 13.39 -12.99
N LYS A 309 -15.86 14.63 -13.20
CA LYS A 309 -14.53 14.95 -13.72
C LYS A 309 -13.59 15.12 -12.54
N VAL A 310 -12.53 14.32 -12.51
CA VAL A 310 -11.57 14.33 -11.41
C VAL A 310 -10.17 14.67 -11.93
N GLY A 311 -9.61 15.75 -11.40
CA GLY A 311 -8.22 16.14 -11.60
C GLY A 311 -7.31 15.52 -10.53
N ILE A 312 -6.01 15.43 -10.83
CA ILE A 312 -4.97 14.97 -9.92
C ILE A 312 -3.99 16.12 -9.70
N ALA A 313 -3.77 16.46 -8.44
CA ALA A 313 -2.81 17.49 -8.01
C ALA A 313 -1.72 16.87 -7.12
N PRO A 314 -0.51 17.45 -7.10
CA PRO A 314 0.50 17.06 -6.12
C PRO A 314 0.00 17.33 -4.70
N THR A 315 0.63 16.71 -3.71
CA THR A 315 0.44 17.05 -2.30
C THR A 315 0.87 18.49 -2.01
N VAL A 316 0.55 19.00 -0.84
CA VAL A 316 0.82 20.41 -0.48
C VAL A 316 2.32 20.75 -0.49
N GLU A 317 2.63 22.00 -0.77
CA GLU A 317 3.97 22.56 -0.68
C GLU A 317 4.18 23.21 0.69
N GLY A 318 5.29 22.91 1.32
CA GLY A 318 5.63 23.42 2.64
C GLY A 318 6.19 24.84 2.65
N PRO A 319 6.54 25.37 3.85
CA PRO A 319 7.02 26.74 4.00
C PRO A 319 8.30 27.06 3.22
N ASP A 320 9.13 26.06 2.99
CA ASP A 320 10.42 26.21 2.28
C ASP A 320 10.31 25.93 0.78
N GLY A 321 9.09 25.89 0.22
CA GLY A 321 8.85 25.54 -1.18
C GLY A 321 9.12 24.06 -1.49
N THR A 322 9.18 23.21 -0.48
CA THR A 322 9.41 21.76 -0.63
C THR A 322 8.12 20.98 -0.52
N ARG A 323 8.04 19.90 -1.30
CA ARG A 323 7.05 18.84 -1.14
C ARG A 323 7.75 17.60 -0.64
N GLY A 324 7.01 16.72 -0.03
CA GLY A 324 7.59 15.45 0.35
C GLY A 324 6.54 14.46 0.82
N MET A 325 6.80 13.18 0.58
CA MET A 325 5.94 12.12 1.06
C MET A 325 6.69 10.80 1.16
N ILE A 326 6.23 9.95 2.05
CA ILE A 326 6.70 8.57 2.10
C ILE A 326 6.22 7.81 0.87
N SER A 327 7.10 7.02 0.26
CA SER A 327 6.78 6.10 -0.82
C SER A 327 6.91 4.67 -0.32
N ASN A 328 5.85 3.90 -0.42
CA ASN A 328 5.98 2.47 -0.22
C ASN A 328 6.45 1.80 -1.53
N SER A 329 7.04 0.61 -1.39
CA SER A 329 7.36 -0.28 -2.49
C SER A 329 6.86 -1.67 -2.13
N ASN A 330 6.27 -2.36 -3.10
CA ASN A 330 5.94 -3.75 -2.98
C ASN A 330 6.96 -4.59 -3.76
N ALA A 331 7.19 -5.80 -3.32
CA ALA A 331 8.09 -6.71 -4.02
C ALA A 331 7.59 -8.15 -3.98
N ASN A 332 8.14 -8.94 -4.88
CA ASN A 332 8.03 -10.38 -4.84
C ASN A 332 9.03 -10.98 -3.85
N ASN A 333 8.53 -11.73 -2.88
CA ASN A 333 9.34 -12.62 -2.04
C ASN A 333 9.11 -14.07 -2.42
N ILE A 334 10.11 -14.93 -2.19
CA ILE A 334 10.04 -16.37 -2.40
C ILE A 334 10.00 -17.06 -1.03
N PHE A 335 9.00 -17.93 -0.83
CA PHE A 335 8.87 -18.72 0.38
C PHE A 335 10.01 -19.73 0.49
N VAL A 336 10.67 -19.81 1.64
CA VAL A 336 11.79 -20.76 1.87
C VAL A 336 11.37 -22.20 1.74
N GLY A 337 10.09 -22.52 1.99
CA GLY A 337 9.53 -23.88 1.92
C GLY A 337 9.07 -24.32 0.53
N THR A 338 9.21 -23.49 -0.52
CA THR A 338 8.85 -23.89 -1.89
C THR A 338 9.67 -25.12 -2.33
N LYS A 339 9.03 -26.01 -3.05
CA LYS A 339 9.69 -27.18 -3.66
C LYS A 339 10.16 -26.91 -5.09
N HIS A 340 9.89 -25.72 -5.62
CA HIS A 340 10.06 -25.34 -7.02
C HIS A 340 10.89 -24.06 -7.16
N VAL A 341 12.03 -23.96 -6.46
CA VAL A 341 12.84 -22.72 -6.37
C VAL A 341 13.21 -22.15 -7.74
N ASP A 342 13.72 -22.98 -8.65
CA ASP A 342 14.14 -22.51 -9.98
C ASP A 342 12.95 -22.04 -10.83
N GLN A 343 11.81 -22.73 -10.78
CA GLN A 343 10.60 -22.36 -11.51
C GLN A 343 9.97 -21.09 -10.91
N THR A 344 9.95 -20.99 -9.59
CA THR A 344 9.48 -19.80 -8.86
C THR A 344 10.34 -18.59 -9.18
N TRP A 345 11.67 -18.77 -9.20
CA TRP A 345 12.58 -17.69 -9.58
C TRP A 345 12.37 -17.23 -11.02
N LYS A 346 12.14 -18.15 -11.97
CA LYS A 346 11.81 -17.78 -13.36
C LYS A 346 10.58 -16.87 -13.41
N TRP A 347 9.52 -17.18 -12.64
CA TRP A 347 8.33 -16.34 -12.59
C TRP A 347 8.59 -14.99 -11.93
N VAL A 348 9.22 -14.98 -10.75
CA VAL A 348 9.55 -13.74 -10.01
C VAL A 348 10.47 -12.83 -10.83
N SER A 349 11.48 -13.37 -11.48
CA SER A 349 12.38 -12.59 -12.33
C SER A 349 11.70 -12.07 -13.61
N TYR A 350 10.74 -12.82 -14.16
CA TYR A 350 9.93 -12.35 -15.28
C TYR A 350 8.97 -11.23 -14.87
N MET A 351 8.31 -11.34 -13.72
CA MET A 351 7.50 -10.22 -13.16
C MET A 351 8.33 -8.94 -12.97
N GLY A 352 9.62 -9.07 -12.63
CA GLY A 352 10.58 -7.97 -12.55
C GLY A 352 11.24 -7.63 -13.88
N SER A 353 10.75 -8.10 -15.04
CA SER A 353 11.27 -7.72 -16.36
C SER A 353 10.58 -6.47 -16.91
N VAL A 354 11.26 -5.78 -17.83
CA VAL A 354 10.68 -4.66 -18.59
C VAL A 354 9.40 -5.11 -19.30
N GLU A 355 9.40 -6.31 -19.90
CA GLU A 355 8.26 -6.86 -20.64
C GLU A 355 7.03 -6.98 -19.75
N CYS A 356 7.12 -7.73 -18.62
CA CYS A 356 5.96 -7.94 -17.75
C CYS A 356 5.53 -6.64 -17.06
N GLN A 357 6.45 -5.80 -16.56
CA GLN A 357 6.10 -4.54 -15.94
C GLN A 357 5.45 -3.56 -16.94
N THR A 358 5.86 -3.58 -18.22
CA THR A 358 5.18 -2.81 -19.28
C THR A 358 3.76 -3.32 -19.53
N ILE A 359 3.56 -4.65 -19.58
CA ILE A 359 2.24 -5.25 -19.75
C ILE A 359 1.34 -4.90 -18.56
N ALA A 360 1.81 -5.13 -17.35
CA ALA A 360 1.06 -4.87 -16.13
C ALA A 360 0.80 -3.37 -15.90
N GLY A 361 1.75 -2.52 -16.27
CA GLY A 361 1.65 -1.06 -16.11
C GLY A 361 0.64 -0.39 -17.03
N LYS A 362 0.26 -0.98 -18.18
CA LYS A 362 -0.69 -0.36 -19.12
C LYS A 362 -2.08 -0.11 -18.54
N THR A 363 -2.49 -0.92 -17.59
CA THR A 363 -3.80 -0.80 -16.93
C THR A 363 -3.70 -0.10 -15.57
N ALA A 364 -2.59 0.55 -15.32
CA ALA A 364 -1.94 0.93 -14.08
C ALA A 364 -2.83 1.48 -12.98
N THR A 365 -2.94 0.69 -11.96
CA THR A 365 -3.18 1.13 -10.59
C THR A 365 -1.84 1.34 -9.84
N PHE A 366 -0.75 0.77 -10.36
CA PHE A 366 0.58 0.81 -9.71
C PHE A 366 1.63 1.31 -10.69
N LEU A 367 2.57 2.08 -10.16
CA LEU A 367 3.66 2.63 -10.96
C LEU A 367 4.83 1.65 -11.00
N PRO A 368 5.21 1.14 -12.19
CA PRO A 368 6.34 0.23 -12.32
C PRO A 368 7.63 0.79 -11.72
N SER A 369 8.43 -0.07 -11.09
CA SER A 369 9.73 0.31 -10.55
C SER A 369 10.83 0.44 -11.60
N ILE A 370 10.53 0.20 -12.88
CA ILE A 370 11.47 0.28 -14.02
C ILE A 370 11.06 1.47 -14.91
N ALA A 371 11.97 2.42 -15.13
CA ALA A 371 11.71 3.66 -15.89
C ALA A 371 11.10 3.41 -17.27
N GLN A 372 11.62 2.43 -18.02
CA GLN A 372 11.09 2.12 -19.34
C GLN A 372 9.62 1.64 -19.30
N ALA A 373 9.26 0.84 -18.30
CA ALA A 373 7.89 0.39 -18.10
C ALA A 373 6.99 1.52 -17.59
N LEU A 374 7.52 2.38 -16.71
CA LEU A 374 6.82 3.55 -16.19
C LEU A 374 6.41 4.51 -17.30
N GLN A 375 7.28 4.76 -18.32
CA GLN A 375 6.93 5.61 -19.46
C GLN A 375 5.73 5.04 -20.23
N SER A 376 5.69 3.72 -20.44
CA SER A 376 4.56 3.06 -21.10
C SER A 376 3.25 3.20 -20.29
N THR A 377 3.35 3.22 -18.95
CA THR A 377 2.21 3.48 -18.06
C THR A 377 1.69 4.90 -18.22
N VAL A 378 2.60 5.89 -18.23
CA VAL A 378 2.25 7.31 -18.45
C VAL A 378 1.51 7.49 -19.77
N ASP A 379 2.04 6.90 -20.85
CA ASP A 379 1.46 7.01 -22.20
C ASP A 379 0.06 6.35 -22.25
N ALA A 380 -0.10 5.18 -21.64
CA ALA A 380 -1.38 4.49 -21.56
C ALA A 380 -2.42 5.26 -20.75
N GLN A 381 -2.05 5.76 -19.56
CA GLN A 381 -2.95 6.55 -18.71
C GLN A 381 -3.39 7.85 -19.41
N LYS A 382 -2.45 8.52 -20.08
CA LYS A 382 -2.77 9.72 -20.86
C LYS A 382 -3.74 9.43 -22.01
N ALA A 383 -3.59 8.30 -22.70
CA ALA A 383 -4.52 7.87 -23.76
C ALA A 383 -5.92 7.60 -23.20
N ASP A 384 -6.00 7.13 -21.95
CA ASP A 384 -7.26 6.90 -21.22
C ASP A 384 -7.84 8.17 -20.56
N GLY A 385 -7.20 9.33 -20.77
CA GLY A 385 -7.60 10.62 -20.20
C GLY A 385 -7.23 10.82 -18.72
N VAL A 386 -6.34 10.01 -18.17
CA VAL A 386 -5.88 10.11 -16.79
C VAL A 386 -4.50 10.77 -16.74
N ASP A 387 -4.41 11.95 -16.14
CA ASP A 387 -3.14 12.69 -15.98
C ASP A 387 -2.46 12.30 -14.66
N ILE A 388 -1.47 11.42 -14.75
CA ILE A 388 -0.65 10.98 -13.60
C ILE A 388 0.65 11.77 -13.45
N SER A 389 0.79 12.92 -14.13
CA SER A 389 2.01 13.74 -14.12
C SER A 389 2.45 14.15 -12.71
N SER A 390 1.52 14.42 -11.81
CA SER A 390 1.81 14.78 -10.41
C SER A 390 2.69 13.74 -9.69
N PHE A 391 2.46 12.45 -9.92
CA PHE A 391 3.27 11.38 -9.35
C PHE A 391 4.65 11.29 -9.99
N ILE A 392 4.69 11.43 -11.32
CA ILE A 392 5.96 11.37 -12.08
C ILE A 392 6.85 12.55 -11.75
N ASP A 393 6.28 13.73 -11.59
CA ASP A 393 7.01 14.93 -11.19
C ASP A 393 7.56 14.81 -9.78
N ALA A 394 6.79 14.25 -8.83
CA ALA A 394 7.26 13.98 -7.48
C ALA A 394 8.50 13.04 -7.48
N LEU A 395 8.49 11.99 -8.32
CA LEU A 395 9.64 11.11 -8.49
C LEU A 395 10.85 11.87 -9.06
N LYS A 396 10.69 12.61 -10.16
CA LYS A 396 11.75 13.35 -10.83
C LYS A 396 12.36 14.45 -9.94
N LYS A 397 11.55 15.12 -9.14
CA LYS A 397 11.95 16.17 -8.21
C LYS A 397 12.52 15.63 -6.90
N LYS A 398 12.54 14.29 -6.72
CA LYS A 398 12.98 13.63 -5.48
C LYS A 398 12.17 14.04 -4.23
N GLU A 399 10.89 14.27 -4.43
CA GLU A 399 9.92 14.59 -3.37
C GLU A 399 9.45 13.32 -2.62
N LEU A 400 9.82 12.14 -3.13
CA LEU A 400 9.55 10.85 -2.52
C LEU A 400 10.74 10.39 -1.67
N TYR A 401 10.46 9.88 -0.46
CA TYR A 401 11.44 9.13 0.29
C TYR A 401 10.90 7.70 0.54
N PRO A 402 11.72 6.66 0.32
CA PRO A 402 11.28 5.29 0.54
C PRO A 402 10.90 5.05 1.99
N ALA A 403 9.81 4.31 2.20
CA ALA A 403 9.50 3.79 3.53
C ALA A 403 10.68 2.95 4.03
N PRO A 404 11.25 3.23 5.20
CA PRO A 404 12.34 2.44 5.72
C PRO A 404 11.85 1.03 6.05
N PRO A 405 12.60 -0.03 5.72
CA PRO A 405 12.34 -1.33 6.30
C PRO A 405 12.55 -1.25 7.82
N ILE A 406 11.63 -1.86 8.56
CA ILE A 406 11.61 -1.84 10.02
C ILE A 406 11.57 -3.26 10.60
N ALA A 407 12.06 -3.42 11.81
CA ALA A 407 11.87 -4.65 12.56
C ALA A 407 10.45 -4.68 13.17
N ASN A 408 9.85 -5.88 13.20
CA ASN A 408 8.57 -6.10 13.89
C ASN A 408 7.43 -5.17 13.44
N GLY A 409 7.32 -4.91 12.12
CA GLY A 409 6.35 -3.95 11.55
C GLY A 409 4.90 -4.23 11.91
N GLN A 410 4.49 -5.50 12.00
CA GLN A 410 3.13 -5.84 12.44
C GLN A 410 2.89 -5.42 13.88
N GLU A 411 3.83 -5.67 14.79
CA GLU A 411 3.70 -5.27 16.19
C GLU A 411 3.68 -3.73 16.35
N ILE A 412 4.46 -3.01 15.52
CA ILE A 412 4.38 -1.54 15.44
C ILE A 412 2.96 -1.11 15.06
N THR A 413 2.39 -1.69 14.01
CA THR A 413 1.02 -1.39 13.57
C THR A 413 0.01 -1.64 14.70
N ASP A 414 -0.01 -2.85 15.26
CA ASP A 414 -0.96 -3.27 16.29
C ASP A 414 -0.87 -2.41 17.56
N THR A 415 0.33 -1.88 17.85
CA THR A 415 0.55 -1.05 19.04
C THR A 415 0.21 0.42 18.81
N LEU A 416 0.56 0.97 17.65
CA LEU A 416 0.42 2.41 17.41
C LEU A 416 -0.94 2.78 16.83
N GLN A 417 -1.54 1.92 16.01
CA GLN A 417 -2.84 2.20 15.40
C GLN A 417 -3.90 2.64 16.42
N PRO A 418 -4.15 1.93 17.54
CA PRO A 418 -5.15 2.36 18.51
C PRO A 418 -4.85 3.72 19.14
N MET A 419 -3.56 4.12 19.22
CA MET A 419 -3.17 5.40 19.78
C MET A 419 -3.51 6.57 18.85
N PHE A 420 -3.30 6.39 17.53
CA PHE A 420 -3.73 7.37 16.52
C PHE A 420 -5.26 7.42 16.43
N GLU A 421 -5.94 6.27 16.48
CA GLU A 421 -7.41 6.20 16.47
C GLU A 421 -8.02 6.98 17.64
N ALA A 422 -7.52 6.76 18.86
CA ALA A 422 -7.96 7.49 20.04
C ALA A 422 -7.78 9.00 19.85
N PHE A 423 -6.60 9.44 19.42
CA PHE A 423 -6.35 10.87 19.18
C PHE A 423 -7.32 11.47 18.14
N PHE A 424 -7.50 10.84 16.99
CA PHE A 424 -8.37 11.35 15.93
C PHE A 424 -9.86 11.22 16.25
N SER A 425 -10.24 10.30 17.15
CA SER A 425 -11.59 10.20 17.70
C SER A 425 -11.90 11.27 18.75
N GLY A 426 -10.91 12.09 19.10
CA GLY A 426 -11.06 13.17 20.09
C GLY A 426 -10.71 12.76 21.52
N GLU A 427 -10.11 11.59 21.70
CA GLU A 427 -9.64 11.13 22.99
C GLU A 427 -8.20 11.62 23.25
N GLY A 428 -8.02 12.44 24.28
CA GLY A 428 -6.72 13.01 24.65
C GLY A 428 -6.21 14.09 23.68
N ASP A 429 -4.90 14.30 23.73
CA ASP A 429 -4.17 15.28 22.95
C ASP A 429 -2.91 14.65 22.29
N ALA A 430 -2.12 15.45 21.58
CA ALA A 430 -0.92 14.98 20.89
C ALA A 430 0.21 14.50 21.81
N SER A 431 0.08 14.58 23.14
CA SER A 431 1.08 14.04 24.08
C SER A 431 1.26 12.52 23.96
N PHE A 432 0.29 11.80 23.36
CA PHE A 432 0.42 10.38 23.05
C PHE A 432 1.64 10.07 22.17
N LEU A 433 2.10 11.03 21.35
CA LEU A 433 3.24 10.87 20.45
C LEU A 433 4.53 10.49 21.20
N LYS A 434 4.72 11.02 22.42
CA LYS A 434 5.84 10.63 23.29
C LYS A 434 5.77 9.14 23.67
N SER A 435 4.57 8.65 24.01
CA SER A 435 4.35 7.24 24.30
C SER A 435 4.50 6.37 23.05
N ALA A 436 4.02 6.83 21.90
CA ALA A 436 4.16 6.15 20.61
C ALA A 436 5.63 5.98 20.23
N GLN A 437 6.44 7.03 20.39
CA GLN A 437 7.89 6.94 20.16
C GLN A 437 8.56 5.95 21.13
N ALA A 438 8.25 6.00 22.43
CA ALA A 438 8.84 5.10 23.42
C ALA A 438 8.51 3.63 23.10
N LYS A 439 7.25 3.33 22.79
CA LYS A 439 6.79 1.99 22.39
C LYS A 439 7.44 1.53 21.09
N SER A 440 7.52 2.40 20.07
CA SER A 440 8.19 2.06 18.81
C SER A 440 9.65 1.69 19.04
N LYS A 441 10.37 2.45 19.87
CA LYS A 441 11.76 2.16 20.24
C LYS A 441 11.92 0.80 20.92
N GLU A 442 11.01 0.46 21.83
CA GLU A 442 10.99 -0.83 22.53
C GLU A 442 10.78 -1.99 21.54
N ILE A 443 9.78 -1.86 20.65
CA ILE A 443 9.45 -2.90 19.68
C ILE A 443 10.58 -3.08 18.66
N LEU A 444 11.15 -1.99 18.15
CA LEU A 444 12.26 -2.04 17.19
C LEU A 444 13.55 -2.62 17.77
N ALA A 445 13.69 -2.65 19.10
CA ALA A 445 14.85 -3.25 19.78
C ALA A 445 14.71 -4.78 20.00
N LYS A 446 13.52 -5.35 19.79
CA LYS A 446 13.30 -6.81 19.92
C LYS A 446 14.06 -7.53 18.78
N LYS A 447 14.67 -8.67 19.16
CA LYS A 447 15.42 -9.53 18.22
C LYS A 447 14.52 -10.54 17.56
#